data_f59ca0248b8c0142accb9bcded1c7aac
#
_entry.id   f59ca0248b8c0142accb9bcded1c7aac
#
_cell.length_a   1.000
_cell.length_b   1.000
_cell.length_c   1.000
_cell.angle_alpha   90.00
_cell.angle_beta   90.00
_cell.angle_gamma   90.00
#
_symmetry.space_group_name_H-M   'P 1'
#
loop_
_entity.id
_entity.type
_entity.pdbx_description
1 polymer ?
#
loop_
_entity_poly.entity_id
_entity_poly.type
_entity_poly.pdbx_seq_one_letter_code
_entity_poly.pdbx_strand_id
1 'polypeptide(L)'
;MLASLLAAGMPLGAQNLGSEYRLKRVIPVEGRQGVAADSNFYYVSGSTALYKYDKQGRLAAKNERPFEGLPLAANHIGDIDVWDGEIYAGIETFDDGRGENIQVAVYDANTLKWKRSIDWEPSSGQVEVCGLAVDRDGDMVWMADWVDGRYVYGYNRKTGRYVRKVHLRPVPQWQQGIFMVGGRMLISADDGDA
;
A
#
# COMPACT_ATOMS: atom_id res chain seq x y z
N MET A 1 38.87 32.19 -16.07
CA MET A 1 37.97 31.34 -16.84
C MET A 1 37.61 30.14 -15.96
N LEU A 2 36.44 30.17 -15.29
CA LEU A 2 35.95 29.04 -14.54
C LEU A 2 34.98 28.25 -15.45
N ALA A 3 35.34 27.03 -15.73
CA ALA A 3 34.45 26.12 -16.47
C ALA A 3 33.46 25.48 -15.48
N SER A 4 32.20 25.81 -15.60
CA SER A 4 31.09 25.10 -14.89
C SER A 4 30.88 23.73 -15.52
N LEU A 5 31.20 22.67 -14.78
CA LEU A 5 30.76 21.33 -15.12
C LEU A 5 29.24 21.22 -14.78
N LEU A 6 28.41 21.20 -15.79
CA LEU A 6 27.04 20.70 -15.68
C LEU A 6 27.12 19.18 -15.53
N ALA A 7 26.83 18.69 -14.34
CA ALA A 7 26.55 17.28 -14.13
C ALA A 7 25.20 16.95 -14.80
N ALA A 8 25.26 16.36 -15.98
CA ALA A 8 24.09 15.75 -16.61
C ALA A 8 23.67 14.57 -15.74
N GLY A 9 22.52 14.68 -15.06
CA GLY A 9 21.91 13.57 -14.35
C GLY A 9 21.68 12.43 -15.35
N MET A 10 22.29 11.27 -15.08
CA MET A 10 21.99 10.05 -15.84
C MET A 10 20.50 9.76 -15.69
N PRO A 11 19.79 9.43 -16.77
CA PRO A 11 18.44 8.92 -16.65
C PRO A 11 18.51 7.64 -15.82
N LEU A 12 17.69 7.55 -14.77
CA LEU A 12 17.43 6.29 -14.07
C LEU A 12 17.15 5.23 -15.14
N GLY A 13 18.03 4.25 -15.26
CA GLY A 13 17.96 3.22 -16.27
C GLY A 13 16.59 2.57 -16.21
N ALA A 14 15.85 2.65 -17.31
CA ALA A 14 14.63 1.89 -17.47
C ALA A 14 15.00 0.41 -17.33
N GLN A 15 14.69 -0.19 -16.19
CA GLN A 15 14.79 -1.63 -16.02
C GLN A 15 14.01 -2.26 -17.16
N ASN A 16 14.59 -3.29 -17.75
CA ASN A 16 14.04 -3.97 -18.89
C ASN A 16 12.80 -4.78 -18.46
N LEU A 17 11.71 -4.04 -18.23
CA LEU A 17 10.38 -4.61 -18.04
C LEU A 17 10.07 -5.38 -19.33
N GLY A 18 10.10 -6.67 -19.33
CA GLY A 18 9.98 -7.53 -20.52
C GLY A 18 9.10 -6.98 -21.64
N SER A 19 9.04 -7.60 -22.77
CA SER A 19 8.38 -7.07 -23.99
C SER A 19 6.90 -6.67 -23.83
N GLU A 20 6.27 -7.05 -22.72
CA GLU A 20 4.84 -6.83 -22.45
C GLU A 20 4.54 -5.53 -21.71
N TYR A 21 5.55 -4.91 -21.09
CA TYR A 21 5.35 -3.68 -20.30
C TYR A 21 6.16 -2.52 -20.89
N ARG A 22 5.51 -1.36 -20.99
CA ARG A 22 6.14 -0.13 -21.47
C ARG A 22 5.85 1.00 -20.50
N LEU A 23 6.90 1.70 -20.09
CA LEU A 23 6.74 2.96 -19.35
C LEU A 23 5.99 3.97 -20.24
N LYS A 24 4.79 4.35 -19.83
CA LYS A 24 3.97 5.33 -20.54
C LYS A 24 4.20 6.75 -20.03
N ARG A 25 4.33 6.90 -18.73
CA ARG A 25 4.46 8.22 -18.10
C ARG A 25 4.98 8.09 -16.67
N VAL A 26 5.73 9.08 -16.21
CA VAL A 26 6.10 9.30 -14.83
C VAL A 26 5.31 10.51 -14.32
N ILE A 27 4.71 10.39 -13.14
CA ILE A 27 3.97 11.44 -12.47
C ILE A 27 4.65 11.69 -11.12
N PRO A 28 5.18 12.90 -10.87
CA PRO A 28 5.70 13.22 -9.54
C PRO A 28 4.53 13.31 -8.55
N VAL A 29 4.66 12.62 -7.42
CA VAL A 29 3.65 12.59 -6.36
C VAL A 29 4.31 12.72 -5.00
N GLU A 30 3.56 13.18 -4.01
CA GLU A 30 3.93 13.07 -2.60
C GLU A 30 3.57 11.67 -2.09
N GLY A 31 4.33 11.14 -1.15
CA GLY A 31 4.13 9.79 -0.61
C GLY A 31 4.97 8.72 -1.31
N ARG A 32 5.29 7.65 -0.58
CA ARG A 32 6.19 6.58 -1.03
C ARG A 32 5.81 5.19 -0.53
N GLN A 33 4.63 5.04 0.10
CA GLN A 33 4.25 3.77 0.72
C GLN A 33 3.40 2.92 -0.22
N GLY A 34 2.25 3.38 -0.60
CA GLY A 34 1.35 2.62 -1.45
C GLY A 34 0.75 3.47 -2.56
N VAL A 35 0.28 2.80 -3.61
CA VAL A 35 -0.42 3.43 -4.71
C VAL A 35 -1.60 2.58 -5.16
N ALA A 36 -2.76 3.21 -5.30
CA ALA A 36 -3.96 2.60 -5.84
C ALA A 36 -4.58 3.47 -6.94
N ALA A 37 -5.43 2.91 -7.77
CA ALA A 37 -6.10 3.66 -8.82
C ALA A 37 -7.51 3.14 -9.08
N ASP A 38 -8.44 4.07 -9.30
CA ASP A 38 -9.71 3.80 -9.95
C ASP A 38 -9.74 4.37 -11.38
N SER A 39 -10.90 4.42 -12.01
CA SER A 39 -11.04 4.97 -13.36
C SER A 39 -10.68 6.46 -13.46
N ASN A 40 -10.82 7.23 -12.38
CA ASN A 40 -10.76 8.69 -12.40
C ASN A 40 -9.53 9.27 -11.69
N PHE A 41 -9.01 8.56 -10.67
CA PHE A 41 -7.98 9.07 -9.78
C PHE A 41 -6.87 8.07 -9.52
N TYR A 42 -5.72 8.60 -9.09
CA TYR A 42 -4.66 7.87 -8.39
C TYR A 42 -4.71 8.26 -6.91
N TYR A 43 -4.50 7.29 -6.05
CA TYR A 43 -4.39 7.46 -4.60
C TYR A 43 -3.00 7.04 -4.18
N VAL A 44 -2.37 7.82 -3.32
CA VAL A 44 -1.00 7.57 -2.86
C VAL A 44 -0.97 7.71 -1.35
N SER A 45 -0.31 6.82 -0.66
CA SER A 45 0.00 6.97 0.76
C SER A 45 1.45 7.40 0.98
N GLY A 46 1.64 8.29 1.93
CA GLY A 46 2.88 8.45 2.66
C GLY A 46 2.72 7.81 4.03
N SER A 47 3.78 7.72 4.82
CA SER A 47 3.70 7.12 6.16
C SER A 47 2.66 7.76 7.07
N THR A 48 2.34 9.05 6.86
CA THR A 48 1.43 9.82 7.72
C THR A 48 0.41 10.68 6.97
N ALA A 49 0.21 10.42 5.67
CA ALA A 49 -0.72 11.21 4.87
C ALA A 49 -1.31 10.39 3.72
N LEU A 50 -2.49 10.79 3.23
CA LEU A 50 -3.14 10.27 2.04
C LEU A 50 -3.29 11.38 0.99
N TYR A 51 -3.05 11.04 -0.27
CA TYR A 51 -3.12 11.96 -1.40
C TYR A 51 -4.01 11.40 -2.50
N LYS A 52 -4.74 12.28 -3.17
CA LYS A 52 -5.59 11.96 -4.32
C LYS A 52 -5.17 12.83 -5.49
N TYR A 53 -4.82 12.22 -6.62
CA TYR A 53 -4.41 12.90 -7.85
C TYR A 53 -5.36 12.58 -8.99
N ASP A 54 -5.64 13.55 -9.86
CA ASP A 54 -6.34 13.26 -11.10
C ASP A 54 -5.43 12.49 -12.08
N LYS A 55 -6.01 12.03 -13.19
CA LYS A 55 -5.25 11.28 -14.20
C LYS A 55 -4.18 12.12 -14.94
N GLN A 56 -4.17 13.42 -14.76
CA GLN A 56 -3.13 14.33 -15.24
C GLN A 56 -1.99 14.52 -14.23
N GLY A 57 -2.15 14.00 -13.02
CA GLY A 57 -1.16 14.11 -11.94
C GLY A 57 -1.30 15.39 -11.10
N ARG A 58 -2.43 16.09 -11.19
CA ARG A 58 -2.70 17.26 -10.36
C ARG A 58 -3.30 16.80 -9.03
N LEU A 59 -2.80 17.34 -7.93
CA LEU A 59 -3.33 17.08 -6.60
C LEU A 59 -4.77 17.56 -6.50
N ALA A 60 -5.69 16.63 -6.24
CA ALA A 60 -7.12 16.91 -6.11
C ALA A 60 -7.55 17.04 -4.63
N ALA A 61 -6.95 16.24 -3.74
CA ALA A 61 -7.20 16.29 -2.30
C ALA A 61 -6.01 15.70 -1.53
N LYS A 62 -5.87 16.08 -0.26
CA LYS A 62 -4.95 15.44 0.69
C LYS A 62 -5.57 15.36 2.08
N ASN A 63 -5.15 14.35 2.84
CA ASN A 63 -5.44 14.21 4.25
C ASN A 63 -4.11 14.05 5.01
N GLU A 64 -3.73 15.09 5.75
CA GLU A 64 -2.50 15.15 6.57
C GLU A 64 -2.73 14.66 8.01
N ARG A 65 -3.95 14.23 8.35
CA ARG A 65 -4.33 13.68 9.64
C ARG A 65 -5.10 12.37 9.49
N PRO A 66 -4.51 11.35 8.78
CA PRO A 66 -5.24 10.12 8.47
C PRO A 66 -5.59 9.31 9.71
N PHE A 67 -4.89 9.53 10.82
CA PHE A 67 -5.11 8.80 12.06
C PHE A 67 -6.18 9.44 12.98
N GLU A 68 -6.70 10.60 12.61
CA GLU A 68 -7.72 11.26 13.40
C GLU A 68 -9.03 10.46 13.38
N GLY A 69 -9.54 10.14 14.58
CA GLY A 69 -10.77 9.38 14.77
C GLY A 69 -10.61 7.87 14.72
N LEU A 70 -9.41 7.33 14.47
CA LEU A 70 -9.17 5.88 14.52
C LEU A 70 -9.43 5.32 15.93
N PRO A 71 -9.96 4.09 16.02
CA PRO A 71 -10.19 3.45 17.32
C PRO A 71 -8.89 3.04 18.02
N LEU A 72 -7.83 2.75 17.26
CA LEU A 72 -6.52 2.37 17.77
C LEU A 72 -5.47 3.38 17.33
N ALA A 73 -4.50 3.62 18.19
CA ALA A 73 -3.38 4.52 17.90
C ALA A 73 -2.57 4.00 16.69
N ALA A 74 -2.09 4.94 15.87
CA ALA A 74 -1.26 4.63 14.72
C ALA A 74 -0.26 5.77 14.45
N ASN A 75 0.87 5.42 13.86
CA ASN A 75 1.88 6.36 13.40
C ASN A 75 2.35 6.09 11.96
N HIS A 76 1.86 5.02 11.34
CA HIS A 76 2.32 4.57 10.05
C HIS A 76 1.16 4.06 9.18
N ILE A 77 1.21 4.41 7.89
CA ILE A 77 0.42 3.83 6.82
C ILE A 77 1.39 3.07 5.92
N GLY A 78 1.10 1.82 5.65
CA GLY A 78 1.76 1.02 4.62
C GLY A 78 1.10 1.18 3.25
N ASP A 79 0.80 0.05 2.63
CA ASP A 79 0.17 0.00 1.31
C ASP A 79 -1.33 0.32 1.37
N ILE A 80 -1.89 0.67 0.21
CA ILE A 80 -3.30 1.00 0.05
C ILE A 80 -3.89 0.35 -1.20
N ASP A 81 -5.18 0.05 -1.17
CA ASP A 81 -5.96 -0.27 -2.37
C ASP A 81 -7.28 0.51 -2.38
N VAL A 82 -7.91 0.61 -3.54
CA VAL A 82 -9.19 1.31 -3.72
C VAL A 82 -10.23 0.42 -4.38
N TRP A 83 -11.40 0.35 -3.76
CA TRP A 83 -12.53 -0.39 -4.30
C TRP A 83 -13.85 0.21 -3.86
N ASP A 84 -14.80 0.33 -4.81
CA ASP A 84 -16.18 0.76 -4.57
C ASP A 84 -16.30 2.09 -3.80
N GLY A 85 -15.45 3.06 -4.18
CA GLY A 85 -15.42 4.40 -3.55
C GLY A 85 -14.79 4.43 -2.15
N GLU A 86 -14.12 3.35 -1.73
CA GLU A 86 -13.40 3.25 -0.47
C GLU A 86 -11.91 2.98 -0.71
N ILE A 87 -11.06 3.66 0.07
CA ILE A 87 -9.63 3.38 0.18
C ILE A 87 -9.42 2.50 1.40
N TYR A 88 -8.77 1.37 1.21
CA TYR A 88 -8.34 0.45 2.25
C TYR A 88 -6.86 0.70 2.50
N ALA A 89 -6.46 0.98 3.72
CA ALA A 89 -5.09 1.28 4.09
C ALA A 89 -4.64 0.39 5.25
N GLY A 90 -3.51 -0.28 5.09
CA GLY A 90 -2.82 -0.96 6.17
C GLY A 90 -2.23 0.09 7.12
N ILE A 91 -2.61 0.06 8.38
CA ILE A 91 -2.22 1.07 9.38
C ILE A 91 -1.81 0.37 10.66
N GLU A 92 -0.82 0.95 11.33
CA GLU A 92 -0.28 0.42 12.58
C GLU A 92 0.46 1.47 13.40
N THR A 93 0.82 1.11 14.62
CA THR A 93 1.92 1.73 15.35
C THR A 93 3.19 0.96 15.03
N PHE A 94 3.99 1.49 14.12
CA PHE A 94 5.22 0.84 13.65
C PHE A 94 6.41 1.25 14.52
N ASP A 95 7.20 0.24 14.95
CA ASP A 95 8.46 0.43 15.65
C ASP A 95 9.42 -0.71 15.29
N ASP A 96 10.56 -0.37 14.70
CA ASP A 96 11.69 -1.25 14.36
C ASP A 96 11.29 -2.62 13.75
N GLY A 97 10.50 -2.61 12.69
CA GLY A 97 10.10 -3.81 11.95
C GLY A 97 8.92 -4.57 12.56
N ARG A 98 8.29 -4.00 13.58
CA ARG A 98 7.10 -4.56 14.23
C ARG A 98 5.97 -3.53 14.27
N GLY A 99 4.76 -4.05 14.09
CA GLY A 99 3.54 -3.28 14.22
C GLY A 99 2.76 -3.66 15.47
N GLU A 100 2.24 -2.65 16.14
CA GLU A 100 1.19 -2.80 17.14
C GLU A 100 -0.07 -2.12 16.62
N ASN A 101 -1.22 -2.49 17.16
CA ASN A 101 -2.49 -1.89 16.74
C ASN A 101 -2.75 -2.01 15.22
N ILE A 102 -2.31 -3.10 14.61
CA ILE A 102 -2.50 -3.34 13.18
C ILE A 102 -3.99 -3.29 12.86
N GLN A 103 -4.35 -2.59 11.82
CA GLN A 103 -5.73 -2.48 11.37
C GLN A 103 -5.79 -2.12 9.88
N VAL A 104 -6.89 -2.44 9.23
CA VAL A 104 -7.21 -1.85 7.94
C VAL A 104 -8.13 -0.67 8.18
N ALA A 105 -7.63 0.53 8.00
CA ALA A 105 -8.48 1.72 8.03
C ALA A 105 -9.12 1.96 6.67
N VAL A 106 -10.43 2.17 6.66
CA VAL A 106 -11.20 2.42 5.45
C VAL A 106 -11.61 3.87 5.38
N TYR A 107 -11.22 4.54 4.29
CA TYR A 107 -11.51 5.94 4.04
C TYR A 107 -12.48 6.09 2.87
N ASP A 108 -13.25 7.14 2.88
CA ASP A 108 -14.03 7.57 1.72
C ASP A 108 -13.09 8.11 0.63
N ALA A 109 -13.16 7.56 -0.57
CA ALA A 109 -12.25 7.90 -1.66
C ALA A 109 -12.47 9.31 -2.24
N ASN A 110 -13.60 9.96 -1.94
CA ASN A 110 -13.83 11.34 -2.37
C ASN A 110 -13.26 12.35 -1.39
N THR A 111 -13.48 12.13 -0.11
CA THR A 111 -13.15 13.09 0.95
C THR A 111 -11.86 12.75 1.68
N LEU A 112 -11.31 11.55 1.50
CA LEU A 112 -10.18 10.98 2.23
C LEU A 112 -10.41 10.92 3.76
N LYS A 113 -11.67 10.96 4.22
CA LYS A 113 -12.02 10.86 5.64
C LYS A 113 -12.21 9.41 6.04
N TRP A 114 -11.76 9.10 7.25
CA TRP A 114 -11.97 7.80 7.85
C TRP A 114 -13.47 7.47 8.01
N LYS A 115 -13.83 6.21 7.77
CA LYS A 115 -15.19 5.68 7.87
C LYS A 115 -15.31 4.59 8.91
N ARG A 116 -14.42 3.61 8.88
CA ARG A 116 -14.40 2.42 9.73
C ARG A 116 -13.04 1.76 9.71
N SER A 117 -12.82 0.82 10.62
CA SER A 117 -11.65 -0.06 10.61
C SER A 117 -12.05 -1.53 10.58
N ILE A 118 -11.15 -2.37 10.09
CA ILE A 118 -11.12 -3.81 10.26
C ILE A 118 -9.99 -4.09 11.23
N ASP A 119 -10.34 -4.66 12.38
CA ASP A 119 -9.38 -4.91 13.45
C ASP A 119 -8.53 -6.15 13.14
N TRP A 120 -7.28 -6.07 13.51
CA TRP A 120 -6.36 -7.19 13.45
C TRP A 120 -6.76 -8.31 14.42
N GLU A 121 -6.55 -9.56 13.99
CA GLU A 121 -6.68 -10.75 14.81
C GLU A 121 -5.28 -11.21 15.30
N PRO A 122 -4.91 -10.94 16.56
CA PRO A 122 -3.58 -11.27 17.07
C PRO A 122 -3.21 -12.75 16.95
N SER A 123 -4.19 -13.65 17.04
CA SER A 123 -3.96 -15.10 16.89
C SER A 123 -3.59 -15.52 15.47
N SER A 124 -3.71 -14.63 14.47
CA SER A 124 -3.24 -14.86 13.11
C SER A 124 -1.73 -15.05 13.05
N GLY A 125 -1.02 -14.43 13.98
CA GLY A 125 0.44 -14.37 14.01
C GLY A 125 1.05 -13.32 13.08
N GLN A 126 0.22 -12.42 12.50
CA GLN A 126 0.68 -11.24 11.77
C GLN A 126 1.39 -10.29 12.74
N VAL A 127 2.51 -9.69 12.32
CA VAL A 127 3.36 -8.85 13.16
C VAL A 127 3.56 -7.42 12.65
N GLU A 128 3.03 -7.13 11.45
CA GLU A 128 3.17 -5.82 10.80
C GLU A 128 2.21 -5.72 9.60
N VAL A 129 2.07 -4.57 8.94
CA VAL A 129 1.31 -4.43 7.70
C VAL A 129 1.99 -3.50 6.70
N CYS A 130 2.79 -4.06 5.78
CA CYS A 130 3.39 -3.30 4.68
C CYS A 130 2.58 -3.41 3.39
N GLY A 131 2.09 -4.59 3.06
CA GLY A 131 1.33 -4.84 1.84
C GLY A 131 -0.17 -5.00 2.09
N LEU A 132 -0.99 -4.43 1.21
CA LEU A 132 -2.44 -4.56 1.28
C LEU A 132 -3.07 -4.65 -0.10
N ALA A 133 -4.04 -5.55 -0.27
CA ALA A 133 -4.87 -5.60 -1.48
C ALA A 133 -6.30 -6.01 -1.19
N VAL A 134 -7.23 -5.51 -1.98
CA VAL A 134 -8.64 -5.92 -1.99
C VAL A 134 -8.86 -6.98 -3.07
N ASP A 135 -9.26 -8.18 -2.64
CA ASP A 135 -9.78 -9.20 -3.54
C ASP A 135 -11.27 -8.94 -3.77
N ARG A 136 -11.57 -8.43 -4.94
CA ARG A 136 -12.89 -7.95 -5.33
C ARG A 136 -13.88 -9.10 -5.49
N ASP A 137 -13.41 -10.25 -5.99
CA ASP A 137 -14.23 -11.42 -6.27
C ASP A 137 -14.50 -12.23 -5.00
N GLY A 138 -13.54 -12.27 -4.08
CA GLY A 138 -13.62 -13.02 -2.82
C GLY A 138 -14.16 -12.23 -1.62
N ASP A 139 -14.50 -10.94 -1.77
CA ASP A 139 -14.85 -10.05 -0.63
C ASP A 139 -13.80 -10.05 0.48
N MET A 140 -12.52 -10.11 0.11
CA MET A 140 -11.41 -10.21 1.05
C MET A 140 -10.54 -8.95 1.01
N VAL A 141 -9.91 -8.64 2.14
CA VAL A 141 -8.73 -7.79 2.23
C VAL A 141 -7.57 -8.67 2.65
N TRP A 142 -6.48 -8.59 1.91
CA TRP A 142 -5.26 -9.30 2.19
C TRP A 142 -4.19 -8.34 2.71
N MET A 143 -3.45 -8.76 3.72
CA MET A 143 -2.31 -8.03 4.29
C MET A 143 -1.06 -8.91 4.29
N ALA A 144 0.11 -8.30 4.28
CA ALA A 144 1.40 -8.97 4.39
C ALA A 144 2.31 -8.25 5.38
N ASP A 145 3.18 -9.03 6.03
CA ASP A 145 4.29 -8.53 6.85
C ASP A 145 5.48 -8.14 5.96
N TRP A 146 6.25 -7.14 6.36
CA TRP A 146 7.47 -6.72 5.69
C TRP A 146 8.63 -7.69 5.96
N VAL A 147 8.99 -7.86 7.24
CA VAL A 147 10.12 -8.69 7.67
C VAL A 147 9.64 -10.10 7.94
N ASP A 148 10.39 -11.09 7.43
CA ASP A 148 10.05 -12.51 7.57
C ASP A 148 8.62 -12.87 7.14
N GLY A 149 8.08 -12.11 6.18
CA GLY A 149 6.71 -12.22 5.71
C GLY A 149 6.45 -13.54 4.98
N ARG A 150 6.17 -14.60 5.74
CA ARG A 150 5.92 -15.95 5.21
C ARG A 150 4.48 -16.17 4.78
N TYR A 151 3.61 -15.26 5.17
CA TYR A 151 2.18 -15.40 4.97
C TYR A 151 1.56 -14.13 4.42
N VAL A 152 0.44 -14.29 3.74
CA VAL A 152 -0.55 -13.24 3.55
C VAL A 152 -1.77 -13.60 4.38
N TYR A 153 -2.37 -12.60 5.01
CA TYR A 153 -3.46 -12.72 5.99
C TYR A 153 -4.74 -12.18 5.38
N GLY A 154 -5.78 -13.01 5.32
CA GLY A 154 -7.04 -12.66 4.70
C GLY A 154 -8.15 -12.38 5.71
N TYR A 155 -8.79 -11.25 5.55
CA TYR A 155 -9.93 -10.79 6.34
C TYR A 155 -11.14 -10.59 5.42
N ASN A 156 -12.32 -10.93 5.91
CA ASN A 156 -13.54 -10.63 5.17
C ASN A 156 -13.79 -9.11 5.18
N ARG A 157 -13.85 -8.50 4.01
CA ARG A 157 -13.96 -7.06 3.83
C ARG A 157 -15.21 -6.44 4.48
N LYS A 158 -16.33 -7.19 4.49
CA LYS A 158 -17.63 -6.71 4.99
C LYS A 158 -17.79 -6.90 6.50
N THR A 159 -17.37 -8.07 6.99
CA THR A 159 -17.55 -8.42 8.40
C THR A 159 -16.35 -8.07 9.28
N GLY A 160 -15.20 -7.77 8.68
CA GLY A 160 -13.94 -7.55 9.38
C GLY A 160 -13.29 -8.79 9.98
N ARG A 161 -13.91 -9.97 9.82
CA ARG A 161 -13.39 -11.18 10.47
C ARG A 161 -12.17 -11.73 9.75
N TYR A 162 -11.17 -12.11 10.52
CA TYR A 162 -10.08 -12.95 10.04
C TYR A 162 -10.62 -14.26 9.49
N VAL A 163 -10.15 -14.66 8.32
CA VAL A 163 -10.61 -15.88 7.63
C VAL A 163 -9.52 -16.92 7.60
N ARG A 164 -8.33 -16.54 7.13
CA ARG A 164 -7.21 -17.46 6.94
C ARG A 164 -5.91 -16.72 6.65
N LYS A 165 -4.79 -17.46 6.74
CA LYS A 165 -3.53 -17.07 6.12
C LYS A 165 -3.10 -18.08 5.07
N VAL A 166 -2.34 -17.60 4.09
CA VAL A 166 -1.76 -18.42 3.02
C VAL A 166 -0.24 -18.34 3.14
N HIS A 167 0.42 -19.51 3.22
CA HIS A 167 1.87 -19.59 3.27
C HIS A 167 2.46 -19.38 1.87
N LEU A 168 3.37 -18.44 1.73
CA LEU A 168 4.04 -18.14 0.47
C LEU A 168 5.20 -19.10 0.23
N ARG A 169 5.34 -19.58 -1.02
CA ARG A 169 6.45 -20.46 -1.42
C ARG A 169 6.85 -20.14 -2.87
N PRO A 170 8.07 -19.65 -3.12
CA PRO A 170 9.08 -19.25 -2.13
C PRO A 170 8.58 -18.09 -1.25
N VAL A 171 9.22 -17.87 -0.11
CA VAL A 171 8.97 -16.73 0.76
C VAL A 171 9.68 -15.52 0.17
N PRO A 172 8.97 -14.46 -0.24
CA PRO A 172 9.60 -13.24 -0.70
C PRO A 172 10.32 -12.57 0.47
N GLN A 173 11.47 -11.96 0.22
CA GLN A 173 12.13 -11.13 1.21
C GLN A 173 11.54 -9.72 1.18
N TRP A 174 11.29 -9.14 2.34
CA TRP A 174 10.96 -7.71 2.50
C TRP A 174 9.82 -7.29 1.59
N GLN A 175 8.66 -7.90 1.82
CA GLN A 175 7.46 -7.60 1.04
C GLN A 175 7.08 -6.13 1.21
N GLN A 176 6.72 -5.45 0.12
CA GLN A 176 6.39 -4.02 0.15
C GLN A 176 4.95 -3.73 -0.26
N GLY A 177 4.39 -4.52 -1.14
CA GLY A 177 3.04 -4.28 -1.61
C GLY A 177 2.40 -5.53 -2.18
N ILE A 178 1.08 -5.53 -2.21
CA ILE A 178 0.26 -6.59 -2.79
C ILE A 178 -0.69 -5.96 -3.82
N PHE A 179 -0.93 -6.68 -4.90
CA PHE A 179 -1.96 -6.30 -5.86
C PHE A 179 -2.72 -7.52 -6.36
N MET A 180 -4.05 -7.41 -6.45
CA MET A 180 -4.92 -8.46 -6.99
C MET A 180 -5.31 -8.18 -8.43
N VAL A 181 -5.00 -9.10 -9.34
CA VAL A 181 -5.37 -9.00 -10.76
C VAL A 181 -5.71 -10.36 -11.35
N GLY A 182 -6.89 -10.48 -11.97
CA GLY A 182 -7.32 -11.70 -12.66
C GLY A 182 -7.30 -12.95 -11.76
N GLY A 183 -7.68 -12.83 -10.50
CA GLY A 183 -7.66 -13.93 -9.51
C GLY A 183 -6.26 -14.33 -9.04
N ARG A 184 -5.24 -13.54 -9.36
CA ARG A 184 -3.85 -13.75 -8.94
C ARG A 184 -3.43 -12.64 -8.00
N MET A 185 -2.57 -12.99 -7.04
CA MET A 185 -1.90 -12.05 -6.17
C MET A 185 -0.48 -11.79 -6.69
N LEU A 186 -0.18 -10.53 -6.96
CA LEU A 186 1.17 -10.05 -7.24
C LEU A 186 1.72 -9.44 -5.95
N ILE A 187 2.94 -9.81 -5.59
CA ILE A 187 3.61 -9.31 -4.40
C ILE A 187 4.91 -8.67 -4.85
N SER A 188 5.12 -7.41 -4.50
CA SER A 188 6.42 -6.77 -4.65
C SER A 188 7.28 -7.10 -3.43
N ALA A 189 8.55 -7.35 -3.66
CA ALA A 189 9.52 -7.65 -2.63
C ALA A 189 10.82 -6.92 -2.96
N ASP A 190 11.51 -6.49 -1.91
CA ASP A 190 12.85 -5.95 -1.99
C ASP A 190 13.82 -7.07 -1.64
N ASP A 191 14.79 -7.37 -2.48
CA ASP A 191 15.82 -8.37 -2.23
C ASP A 191 17.06 -7.78 -1.55
N GLY A 192 17.03 -6.48 -1.25
CA GLY A 192 18.09 -5.77 -0.57
C GLY A 192 19.27 -5.39 -1.47
N ASP A 193 19.20 -5.68 -2.75
CA ASP A 193 20.21 -5.26 -3.74
C ASP A 193 19.82 -3.87 -4.29
N ALA A 194 20.42 -2.83 -3.74
CA ALA A 194 20.30 -1.46 -4.21
C ALA A 194 21.46 -1.07 -5.14
#